data_65ceb6e7493656477774559c252efcd7
#
_entry.id   65ceb6e7493656477774559c252efcd7
#
_cell.length_a   1.000
_cell.length_b   1.000
_cell.length_c   1.000
_cell.angle_alpha   90.00
_cell.angle_beta   90.00
_cell.angle_gamma   90.00
#
_symmetry.space_group_name_H-M   'P 1'
#
loop_
_entity.id
_entity.type
_entity.pdbx_description
1 polymer ?
#
loop_
_entity_poly.entity_id
_entity_poly.type
_entity_poly.pdbx_seq_one_letter_code
_entity_poly.pdbx_strand_id
1 'polypeptide(L)'
;MLELNSCISLSDKDYRLEKLLGKGKGRYSYLASCGGKFFVLKQIHHEPCSYYQFGNKIMAELNDYERLKNAGIRIPLMIAHDVQNERILKEYIDGPTIEQLAKEKLVKPEYIAQVEEMCRKLYPLHLNIDYYPTNFIVQNGLLYYIDYECNEYSDEWNFENWGKKYWR
;
A
#
# COMPACT_ATOMS: atom_id res chain seq x y z
N MET A 1 -17.98 4.30 -6.04
CA MET A 1 -17.14 5.17 -5.20
C MET A 1 -17.93 5.61 -3.98
N LEU A 2 -17.30 5.62 -2.81
CA LEU A 2 -17.98 6.04 -1.58
C LEU A 2 -18.09 7.57 -1.51
N GLU A 3 -19.12 8.05 -0.86
CA GLU A 3 -19.37 9.49 -0.72
C GLU A 3 -18.46 10.10 0.34
N LEU A 4 -17.77 11.20 -0.01
CA LEU A 4 -16.93 11.94 0.94
C LEU A 4 -17.79 12.64 1.99
N ASN A 5 -17.21 12.83 3.18
CA ASN A 5 -17.87 13.39 4.37
C ASN A 5 -18.98 12.49 4.93
N SER A 6 -19.16 11.29 4.39
CA SER A 6 -20.02 10.28 4.98
C SER A 6 -19.24 9.43 5.98
N CYS A 7 -19.96 8.66 6.79
CA CYS A 7 -19.35 7.72 7.72
C CYS A 7 -19.63 6.29 7.29
N ILE A 8 -18.67 5.41 7.52
CA ILE A 8 -18.86 3.97 7.37
C ILE A 8 -18.58 3.30 8.69
N SER A 9 -19.28 2.21 8.96
CA SER A 9 -19.05 1.37 10.15
C SER A 9 -18.13 0.22 9.81
N LEU A 10 -17.14 -0.01 10.65
CA LEU A 10 -16.23 -1.15 10.51
C LEU A 10 -15.74 -1.53 11.91
N SER A 11 -15.91 -2.82 12.27
CA SER A 11 -15.53 -3.34 13.60
C SER A 11 -16.08 -2.50 14.76
N ASP A 12 -17.37 -2.18 14.70
CA ASP A 12 -18.11 -1.44 15.74
C ASP A 12 -17.66 0.00 15.94
N LYS A 13 -16.93 0.58 14.98
CA LYS A 13 -16.54 1.98 15.00
C LYS A 13 -16.97 2.66 13.71
N ASP A 14 -17.24 3.96 13.80
CA ASP A 14 -17.59 4.79 12.66
C ASP A 14 -16.38 5.60 12.20
N TYR A 15 -16.11 5.54 10.91
CA TYR A 15 -15.00 6.25 10.28
C TYR A 15 -15.55 7.24 9.26
N ARG A 16 -15.14 8.50 9.40
CA ARG A 16 -15.51 9.54 8.47
C ARG A 16 -14.55 9.54 7.29
N LEU A 17 -15.08 9.56 6.08
CA LEU A 17 -14.28 9.64 4.85
C LEU A 17 -13.94 11.10 4.55
N GLU A 18 -12.69 11.48 4.78
CA GLU A 18 -12.24 12.88 4.67
C GLU A 18 -11.92 13.26 3.22
N LYS A 19 -11.20 12.40 2.49
CA LYS A 19 -10.84 12.65 1.09
C LYS A 19 -10.42 11.38 0.39
N LEU A 20 -10.49 11.42 -0.95
CA LEU A 20 -9.96 10.33 -1.79
C LEU A 20 -8.45 10.52 -1.92
N LEU A 21 -7.69 9.49 -1.56
CA LEU A 21 -6.23 9.47 -1.69
C LEU A 21 -5.78 8.92 -3.03
N GLY A 22 -6.53 7.99 -3.60
CA GLY A 22 -6.18 7.38 -4.87
C GLY A 22 -7.23 6.43 -5.38
N LYS A 23 -7.15 6.16 -6.69
CA LYS A 23 -7.98 5.19 -7.38
C LYS A 23 -7.09 4.24 -8.15
N GLY A 24 -7.13 2.96 -7.79
CA GLY A 24 -6.46 1.89 -8.53
C GLY A 24 -7.45 1.11 -9.39
N LYS A 25 -6.94 0.09 -10.10
CA LYS A 25 -7.74 -0.75 -11.00
C LYS A 25 -8.82 -1.56 -10.30
N GLY A 26 -8.62 -1.86 -9.03
CA GLY A 26 -9.57 -2.66 -8.26
C GLY A 26 -9.94 -2.06 -6.93
N ARG A 27 -9.51 -0.83 -6.64
CA ARG A 27 -9.72 -0.25 -5.31
C ARG A 27 -9.68 1.25 -5.29
N TYR A 28 -10.42 1.83 -4.32
CA TYR A 28 -10.32 3.23 -3.93
C TYR A 28 -9.68 3.30 -2.55
N SER A 29 -8.79 4.27 -2.34
CA SER A 29 -8.17 4.54 -1.04
C SER A 29 -8.63 5.91 -0.53
N TYR A 30 -9.14 5.93 0.69
CA TYR A 30 -9.64 7.13 1.34
C TYR A 30 -8.85 7.44 2.60
N LEU A 31 -8.66 8.73 2.89
CA LEU A 31 -8.28 9.15 4.23
C LEU A 31 -9.53 9.11 5.09
N ALA A 32 -9.47 8.36 6.18
CA ALA A 32 -10.58 8.21 7.11
C ALA A 32 -10.17 8.70 8.49
N SER A 33 -11.13 9.17 9.28
CA SER A 33 -10.87 9.64 10.64
C SER A 33 -11.84 9.02 11.64
N CYS A 34 -11.32 8.81 12.85
CA CYS A 34 -12.10 8.34 13.98
C CYS A 34 -11.40 8.81 15.27
N GLY A 35 -12.11 9.51 16.14
CA GLY A 35 -11.57 9.95 17.42
C GLY A 35 -10.31 10.81 17.32
N GLY A 36 -10.21 11.65 16.30
CA GLY A 36 -9.07 12.52 16.08
C GLY A 36 -7.85 11.84 15.46
N LYS A 37 -7.96 10.57 15.09
CA LYS A 37 -6.89 9.82 14.43
C LYS A 37 -7.24 9.57 12.97
N PHE A 38 -6.20 9.47 12.13
CA PHE A 38 -6.34 9.18 10.71
C PHE A 38 -5.97 7.75 10.38
N PHE A 39 -6.65 7.23 9.37
CA PHE A 39 -6.46 5.88 8.85
C PHE A 39 -6.62 5.91 7.34
N VAL A 40 -6.23 4.84 6.67
CA VAL A 40 -6.54 4.63 5.26
C VAL A 40 -7.60 3.56 5.15
N LEU A 41 -8.71 3.89 4.50
CA LEU A 41 -9.74 2.92 4.15
C LEU A 41 -9.57 2.54 2.68
N LYS A 42 -9.39 1.26 2.43
CA LYS A 42 -9.39 0.68 1.09
C LYS A 42 -10.74 0.07 0.81
N GLN A 43 -11.42 0.53 -0.23
CA GLN A 43 -12.66 -0.06 -0.72
C GLN A 43 -12.36 -0.77 -2.04
N ILE A 44 -12.51 -2.09 -2.04
CA ILE A 44 -12.38 -2.86 -3.27
C ILE A 44 -13.60 -2.61 -4.13
N HIS A 45 -13.41 -2.50 -5.44
CA HIS A 45 -14.49 -2.34 -6.41
C HIS A 45 -14.34 -3.37 -7.54
N HIS A 46 -15.45 -3.61 -8.24
CA HIS A 46 -15.52 -4.54 -9.35
C HIS A 46 -15.94 -3.81 -10.64
N GLU A 47 -15.55 -2.54 -10.77
CA GLU A 47 -15.82 -1.76 -11.97
C GLU A 47 -15.11 -2.41 -13.16
N PRO A 48 -15.75 -2.46 -14.34
CA PRO A 48 -15.17 -3.13 -15.51
C PRO A 48 -13.82 -2.57 -15.90
N CYS A 49 -12.89 -3.48 -16.20
CA CYS A 49 -11.56 -3.14 -16.68
C CYS A 49 -11.18 -4.24 -17.68
N SER A 50 -10.79 -3.84 -18.90
CA SER A 50 -10.58 -4.77 -20.02
C SER A 50 -9.48 -5.81 -19.81
N TYR A 51 -8.56 -5.57 -18.89
CA TYR A 51 -7.42 -6.45 -18.67
C TYR A 51 -7.33 -6.97 -17.23
N TYR A 52 -8.36 -6.76 -16.43
CA TYR A 52 -8.38 -7.21 -15.03
C TYR A 52 -9.44 -8.28 -14.85
N GLN A 53 -9.03 -9.45 -14.36
CA GLN A 53 -9.95 -10.52 -14.00
C GLN A 53 -10.31 -10.40 -12.53
N PHE A 54 -11.60 -10.42 -12.26
CA PHE A 54 -12.12 -10.28 -10.92
C PHE A 54 -12.06 -11.63 -10.19
N GLY A 55 -11.04 -11.80 -9.37
CA GLY A 55 -10.98 -12.90 -8.42
C GLY A 55 -11.41 -12.46 -7.04
N ASN A 56 -11.04 -13.19 -6.02
CA ASN A 56 -11.28 -12.81 -4.64
C ASN A 56 -10.18 -11.84 -4.18
N LYS A 57 -10.35 -10.57 -4.51
CA LYS A 57 -9.35 -9.52 -4.29
C LYS A 57 -9.05 -9.31 -2.83
N ILE A 58 -10.07 -9.32 -1.96
CA ILE A 58 -9.83 -9.05 -0.55
C ILE A 58 -9.03 -10.16 0.09
N MET A 59 -9.32 -11.42 -0.23
CA MET A 59 -8.54 -12.53 0.31
C MET A 59 -7.10 -12.49 -0.17
N ALA A 60 -6.87 -12.08 -1.43
CA ALA A 60 -5.51 -11.91 -1.96
C ALA A 60 -4.75 -10.83 -1.17
N GLU A 61 -5.38 -9.69 -0.89
CA GLU A 61 -4.74 -8.63 -0.09
C GLU A 61 -4.47 -9.07 1.35
N LEU A 62 -5.39 -9.78 1.98
CA LEU A 62 -5.20 -10.30 3.34
C LEU A 62 -4.03 -11.29 3.39
N ASN A 63 -3.93 -12.18 2.40
CA ASN A 63 -2.83 -13.13 2.29
C ASN A 63 -1.50 -12.42 2.04
N ASP A 64 -1.48 -11.45 1.16
CA ASP A 64 -0.26 -10.68 0.86
C ASP A 64 0.20 -9.88 2.07
N TYR A 65 -0.74 -9.30 2.82
CA TYR A 65 -0.41 -8.62 4.08
C TYR A 65 0.33 -9.56 5.04
N GLU A 66 -0.18 -10.77 5.25
CA GLU A 66 0.47 -11.75 6.12
C GLU A 66 1.85 -12.16 5.60
N ARG A 67 2.00 -12.36 4.30
CA ARG A 67 3.28 -12.71 3.68
C ARG A 67 4.31 -11.60 3.88
N LEU A 68 3.93 -10.34 3.64
CA LEU A 68 4.80 -9.18 3.83
C LEU A 68 5.19 -9.00 5.30
N LYS A 69 4.22 -9.13 6.19
CA LYS A 69 4.45 -9.03 7.63
C LYS A 69 5.41 -10.11 8.10
N ASN A 70 5.19 -11.36 7.69
CA ASN A 70 6.05 -12.48 8.05
C ASN A 70 7.46 -12.34 7.47
N ALA A 71 7.61 -11.70 6.31
CA ALA A 71 8.91 -11.41 5.72
C ALA A 71 9.66 -10.29 6.45
N GLY A 72 8.99 -9.57 7.34
CA GLY A 72 9.59 -8.47 8.09
C GLY A 72 9.65 -7.14 7.33
N ILE A 73 8.75 -6.94 6.37
CA ILE A 73 8.67 -5.69 5.60
C ILE A 73 7.92 -4.64 6.41
N ARG A 74 8.44 -3.41 6.43
CA ARG A 74 7.77 -2.28 7.09
C ARG A 74 6.60 -1.84 6.23
N ILE A 75 5.39 -2.12 6.70
CA ILE A 75 4.12 -1.83 6.04
C ILE A 75 3.16 -1.20 7.06
N PRO A 76 2.14 -0.46 6.60
CA PRO A 76 1.08 -0.02 7.52
C PRO A 76 0.41 -1.22 8.19
N LEU A 77 0.14 -1.12 9.49
CA LEU A 77 -0.59 -2.16 10.19
C LEU A 77 -2.03 -2.22 9.69
N MET A 78 -2.55 -3.42 9.49
CA MET A 78 -3.97 -3.63 9.24
C MET A 78 -4.70 -3.49 10.57
N ILE A 79 -5.60 -2.51 10.65
CA ILE A 79 -6.37 -2.22 11.85
C ILE A 79 -7.61 -3.11 11.90
N ALA A 80 -8.30 -3.24 10.77
CA ALA A 80 -9.52 -4.03 10.66
C ALA A 80 -9.80 -4.37 9.19
N HIS A 81 -10.66 -5.33 8.96
CA HIS A 81 -11.14 -5.65 7.61
C HIS A 81 -12.58 -6.15 7.68
N ASP A 82 -13.26 -6.03 6.54
CA ASP A 82 -14.63 -6.48 6.36
C ASP A 82 -14.70 -7.21 5.02
N VAL A 83 -14.69 -8.52 5.06
CA VAL A 83 -14.71 -9.36 3.85
C VAL A 83 -16.00 -9.18 3.09
N GLN A 84 -17.13 -9.08 3.79
CA GLN A 84 -18.44 -8.97 3.15
C GLN A 84 -18.60 -7.70 2.34
N ASN A 85 -18.13 -6.56 2.87
CA ASN A 85 -18.16 -5.27 2.19
C ASN A 85 -16.87 -4.97 1.43
N GLU A 86 -15.91 -5.88 1.44
CA GLU A 86 -14.63 -5.81 0.75
C GLU A 86 -13.86 -4.54 1.11
N ARG A 87 -13.68 -4.31 2.41
CA ARG A 87 -12.98 -3.15 2.98
C ARG A 87 -11.82 -3.56 3.84
N ILE A 88 -10.76 -2.77 3.78
CA ILE A 88 -9.58 -2.90 4.65
C ILE A 88 -9.29 -1.53 5.25
N LEU A 89 -9.14 -1.48 6.57
CA LEU A 89 -8.72 -0.30 7.29
C LEU A 89 -7.29 -0.51 7.73
N LYS A 90 -6.42 0.43 7.41
CA LYS A 90 -5.01 0.34 7.75
C LYS A 90 -4.47 1.65 8.33
N GLU A 91 -3.35 1.56 8.98
CA GLU A 91 -2.61 2.68 9.54
C GLU A 91 -2.32 3.72 8.46
N TYR A 92 -2.50 5.01 8.80
CA TYR A 92 -2.10 6.10 7.92
C TYR A 92 -0.63 6.46 8.17
N ILE A 93 0.18 6.35 7.12
CA ILE A 93 1.58 6.75 7.16
C ILE A 93 1.67 8.16 6.60
N ASP A 94 2.03 9.13 7.45
CA ASP A 94 2.11 10.53 7.08
C ASP A 94 3.53 10.87 6.64
N GLY A 95 3.67 11.39 5.43
CA GLY A 95 4.94 11.78 4.88
C GLY A 95 4.93 11.83 3.36
N PRO A 96 6.04 12.26 2.74
CA PRO A 96 6.14 12.30 1.29
C PRO A 96 6.33 10.90 0.71
N THR A 97 5.81 10.71 -0.51
CA THR A 97 6.11 9.50 -1.28
C THR A 97 7.51 9.62 -1.89
N ILE A 98 8.10 8.49 -2.20
CA ILE A 98 9.39 8.48 -2.94
C ILE A 98 9.22 9.17 -4.29
N GLU A 99 8.05 9.06 -4.95
CA GLU A 99 7.80 9.78 -6.20
C GLU A 99 7.92 11.30 -6.02
N GLN A 100 7.30 11.84 -4.96
CA GLN A 100 7.39 13.27 -4.65
C GLN A 100 8.84 13.68 -4.39
N LEU A 101 9.57 12.88 -3.61
CA LEU A 101 10.98 13.15 -3.31
C LEU A 101 11.85 13.05 -4.56
N ALA A 102 11.58 12.10 -5.46
CA ALA A 102 12.33 11.97 -6.71
C ALA A 102 12.12 13.18 -7.63
N LYS A 103 10.90 13.68 -7.73
CA LYS A 103 10.61 14.89 -8.50
C LYS A 103 11.35 16.11 -7.98
N GLU A 104 11.57 16.18 -6.69
CA GLU A 104 12.29 17.27 -6.02
C GLU A 104 13.79 16.98 -5.89
N LYS A 105 14.25 15.83 -6.36
CA LYS A 105 15.64 15.35 -6.22
C LYS A 105 16.09 15.25 -4.77
N LEU A 106 15.20 14.80 -3.90
CA LEU A 106 15.41 14.66 -2.46
C LEU A 106 15.44 13.20 -1.98
N VAL A 107 15.56 12.24 -2.89
CA VAL A 107 15.71 10.82 -2.48
C VAL A 107 17.10 10.63 -1.89
N LYS A 108 17.13 10.27 -0.61
CA LYS A 108 18.40 10.08 0.10
C LYS A 108 18.93 8.65 -0.07
N PRO A 109 20.27 8.46 0.01
CA PRO A 109 20.85 7.12 -0.02
C PRO A 109 20.30 6.19 1.06
N GLU A 110 19.92 6.73 2.22
CA GLU A 110 19.32 5.96 3.31
C GLU A 110 18.00 5.31 2.93
N TYR A 111 17.23 5.94 2.03
CA TYR A 111 15.96 5.36 1.55
C TYR A 111 16.21 4.21 0.59
N ILE A 112 17.22 4.36 -0.28
CA ILE A 112 17.65 3.29 -1.17
C ILE A 112 18.14 2.09 -0.35
N ALA A 113 18.95 2.33 0.68
CA ALA A 113 19.43 1.27 1.56
C ALA A 113 18.28 0.52 2.22
N GLN A 114 17.20 1.21 2.59
CA GLN A 114 16.05 0.57 3.22
C GLN A 114 15.25 -0.30 2.24
N VAL A 115 15.05 0.13 0.99
CA VAL A 115 14.38 -0.72 0.01
C VAL A 115 15.27 -1.91 -0.38
N GLU A 116 16.57 -1.72 -0.45
CA GLU A 116 17.50 -2.82 -0.70
C GLU A 116 17.46 -3.84 0.45
N GLU A 117 17.29 -3.39 1.69
CA GLU A 117 17.08 -4.29 2.82
C GLU A 117 15.78 -5.08 2.69
N MET A 118 14.71 -4.45 2.21
CA MET A 118 13.47 -5.17 1.89
C MET A 118 13.72 -6.25 0.85
N CYS A 119 14.49 -5.96 -0.19
CA CYS A 119 14.86 -6.94 -1.22
C CYS A 119 15.61 -8.14 -0.61
N ARG A 120 16.54 -7.89 0.30
CA ARG A 120 17.28 -8.97 0.97
C ARG A 120 16.37 -9.89 1.79
N LYS A 121 15.23 -9.39 2.26
CA LYS A 121 14.23 -10.19 2.98
C LYS A 121 13.28 -10.91 2.04
N LEU A 122 12.97 -10.32 0.89
CA LEU A 122 11.97 -10.83 -0.05
C LEU A 122 12.53 -11.85 -1.04
N TYR A 123 13.71 -11.60 -1.61
CA TYR A 123 14.27 -12.44 -2.67
C TYR A 123 14.49 -13.89 -2.24
N PRO A 124 15.03 -14.18 -1.04
CA PRO A 124 15.16 -15.58 -0.60
C PRO A 124 13.82 -16.30 -0.44
N LEU A 125 12.71 -15.55 -0.30
CA LEU A 125 11.37 -16.10 -0.24
C LEU A 125 10.70 -16.20 -1.60
N HIS A 126 11.44 -15.89 -2.68
CA HIS A 126 10.94 -15.83 -4.06
C HIS A 126 9.81 -14.82 -4.25
N LEU A 127 9.92 -13.67 -3.57
CA LEU A 127 8.92 -12.61 -3.62
C LEU A 127 9.49 -11.32 -4.21
N ASN A 128 8.62 -10.61 -4.94
CA ASN A 128 8.79 -9.21 -5.33
C ASN A 128 7.65 -8.40 -4.79
N ILE A 129 7.91 -7.10 -4.56
CA ILE A 129 6.85 -6.10 -4.35
C ILE A 129 6.85 -5.15 -5.53
N ASP A 130 5.89 -4.25 -5.60
CA ASP A 130 5.85 -3.24 -6.64
C ASP A 130 6.75 -2.06 -6.24
N TYR A 131 7.94 -2.00 -6.83
CA TYR A 131 8.96 -1.02 -6.49
C TYR A 131 8.72 0.37 -7.08
N TYR A 132 7.57 0.62 -7.69
CA TYR A 132 7.28 1.95 -8.22
C TYR A 132 7.16 2.97 -7.08
N PRO A 133 7.76 4.17 -7.22
CA PRO A 133 7.93 5.12 -6.11
C PRO A 133 6.65 5.61 -5.43
N THR A 134 5.49 5.53 -6.09
CA THR A 134 4.22 5.90 -5.47
C THR A 134 3.81 4.97 -4.33
N ASN A 135 4.39 3.78 -4.27
CA ASN A 135 4.06 2.76 -3.29
C ASN A 135 4.88 2.86 -2.00
N PHE A 136 5.69 3.91 -1.87
CA PHE A 136 6.57 4.09 -0.71
C PHE A 136 6.43 5.47 -0.11
N ILE A 137 6.35 5.53 1.21
CA ILE A 137 6.30 6.78 1.98
C ILE A 137 7.42 6.78 3.01
N VAL A 138 8.03 7.95 3.21
CA VAL A 138 9.01 8.16 4.27
C VAL A 138 8.33 8.89 5.42
N GLN A 139 8.34 8.28 6.61
CA GLN A 139 7.83 8.89 7.83
C GLN A 139 8.93 8.83 8.89
N ASN A 140 9.36 9.98 9.39
CA ASN A 140 10.42 10.08 10.39
C ASN A 140 11.71 9.33 10.01
N GLY A 141 12.10 9.43 8.73
CA GLY A 141 13.30 8.77 8.21
C GLY A 141 13.14 7.28 7.91
N LEU A 142 11.97 6.71 8.14
CA LEU A 142 11.69 5.29 7.91
C LEU A 142 10.87 5.10 6.64
N LEU A 143 11.29 4.16 5.81
CA LEU A 143 10.64 3.82 4.56
C LEU A 143 9.55 2.77 4.80
N TYR A 144 8.33 3.08 4.35
CA TYR A 144 7.19 2.17 4.40
C TYR A 144 6.76 1.79 2.98
N TYR A 145 6.52 0.51 2.76
CA TYR A 145 5.81 0.03 1.58
C TYR A 145 4.31 0.04 1.90
N ILE A 146 3.55 0.90 1.24
CA ILE A 146 2.19 1.21 1.67
C ILE A 146 1.10 0.37 0.99
N ASP A 147 1.46 -0.50 0.08
CA ASP A 147 0.52 -1.41 -0.57
C ASP A 147 0.64 -2.82 0.01
N TYR A 148 -0.47 -3.56 0.00
CA TYR A 148 -0.50 -4.96 0.41
C TYR A 148 -0.49 -5.83 -0.84
N GLU A 149 0.60 -5.78 -1.58
CA GLU A 149 0.77 -6.57 -2.79
C GLU A 149 2.17 -7.17 -2.83
N CYS A 150 2.24 -8.48 -3.02
CA CYS A 150 3.50 -9.13 -3.35
C CYS A 150 3.25 -10.17 -4.43
N ASN A 151 4.25 -10.37 -5.26
CA ASN A 151 4.20 -11.24 -6.42
C ASN A 151 5.34 -12.23 -6.38
N GLU A 152 5.27 -13.27 -7.20
CA GLU A 152 6.37 -14.19 -7.36
C GLU A 152 7.59 -13.45 -7.93
N TYR A 153 8.78 -13.79 -7.45
CA TYR A 153 10.02 -13.16 -7.90
C TYR A 153 10.24 -13.34 -9.40
N SER A 154 10.66 -12.26 -10.04
CA SER A 154 11.08 -12.24 -11.42
C SER A 154 12.22 -11.23 -11.56
N ASP A 155 13.29 -11.60 -12.27
CA ASP A 155 14.41 -10.69 -12.55
C ASP A 155 13.97 -9.45 -13.29
N GLU A 156 12.97 -9.56 -14.15
CA GLU A 156 12.45 -8.45 -14.95
C GLU A 156 11.87 -7.34 -14.08
N TRP A 157 11.21 -7.71 -12.99
CA TRP A 157 10.48 -6.78 -12.14
C TRP A 157 11.14 -6.55 -10.78
N ASN A 158 12.40 -6.95 -10.62
CA ASN A 158 13.11 -6.71 -9.37
C ASN A 158 13.51 -5.23 -9.23
N PHE A 159 14.00 -4.86 -8.05
CA PHE A 159 14.36 -3.47 -7.78
C PHE A 159 15.51 -3.01 -8.67
N GLU A 160 16.55 -3.81 -8.80
CA GLU A 160 17.78 -3.46 -9.51
C GLU A 160 17.54 -3.25 -11.01
N ASN A 161 16.74 -4.11 -11.63
CA ASN A 161 16.50 -4.09 -13.07
C ASN A 161 15.36 -3.17 -13.47
N TRP A 162 14.34 -3.00 -12.63
CA TRP A 162 13.14 -2.27 -12.98
C TRP A 162 12.91 -1.03 -12.12
N GLY A 163 12.89 -1.18 -10.80
CA GLY A 163 12.41 -0.14 -9.89
C GLY A 163 13.38 1.02 -9.70
N LYS A 164 14.65 0.71 -9.54
CA LYS A 164 15.69 1.65 -9.09
C LYS A 164 15.78 2.90 -9.94
N LYS A 165 15.58 2.79 -11.24
CA LYS A 165 15.66 3.93 -12.18
C LYS A 165 14.64 5.04 -11.87
N TYR A 166 13.53 4.70 -11.20
CA TYR A 166 12.51 5.67 -10.85
C TYR A 166 12.76 6.37 -9.50
N TRP A 167 13.77 5.92 -8.77
CA TRP A 167 14.11 6.43 -7.43
C TRP A 167 15.19 7.52 -7.47
N ARG A 168 15.25 8.30 -8.54
CA ARG A 168 16.27 9.34 -8.74
C ARG A 168 15.68 10.74 -8.69
#